data_c78c7f51f0946e4524284bb2779ff642
#
_entry.id   c78c7f51f0946e4524284bb2779ff642
#
_cell.length_a   1.000
_cell.length_b   1.000
_cell.length_c   1.000
_cell.angle_alpha   90.00
_cell.angle_beta   90.00
_cell.angle_gamma   90.00
#
_symmetry.space_group_name_H-M   'P 1'
#
loop_
_entity.id
_entity.type
_entity.pdbx_description
1 polymer ?
#
loop_
_entity_poly.entity_id
_entity_poly.type
_entity_poly.pdbx_seq_one_letter_code
_entity_poly.pdbx_strand_id
1 'polypeptide(L)'
;QSMGCMISMYLAAKHPDLFAATLLVSGQWDVNELKSLAKQKFFYIAAAGDEKASQGQRDLLTVLKEEGAKISTAVWDARKSNLELSKAAIEEIEECNPINFATFIKGTVLPNNTKTTNEHMYSFDHAYQIDAVRDWFFAQHK
;
A
#
# COMPACT_ATOMS: atom_id res chain seq x y z
N GLN A 1 -7.04 2.14 6.58
CA GLN A 1 -6.43 3.39 6.17
C GLN A 1 -5.99 4.22 7.37
N SER A 2 -4.98 5.08 7.20
CA SER A 2 -4.50 6.01 8.23
C SER A 2 -4.22 5.29 9.56
N MET A 3 -4.86 5.67 10.66
CA MET A 3 -4.72 4.99 11.95
C MET A 3 -5.13 3.51 11.86
N GLY A 4 -6.17 3.17 11.09
CA GLY A 4 -6.55 1.79 10.83
C GLY A 4 -5.46 0.99 10.12
N CYS A 5 -4.72 1.63 9.21
CA CYS A 5 -3.53 1.03 8.58
C CYS A 5 -2.44 0.73 9.62
N MET A 6 -2.16 1.68 10.52
CA MET A 6 -1.17 1.49 11.59
C MET A 6 -1.54 0.31 12.50
N ILE A 7 -2.81 0.23 12.91
CA ILE A 7 -3.32 -0.86 13.74
C ILE A 7 -3.21 -2.20 13.00
N SER A 8 -3.58 -2.22 11.72
CA SER A 8 -3.53 -3.44 10.89
C SER A 8 -2.08 -3.94 10.71
N MET A 9 -1.13 -3.03 10.48
CA MET A 9 0.29 -3.38 10.41
C MET A 9 0.78 -4.03 11.70
N TYR A 10 0.47 -3.40 12.82
CA TYR A 10 0.89 -3.89 14.14
C TYR A 10 0.28 -5.26 14.44
N LEU A 11 -1.03 -5.41 14.23
CA LEU A 11 -1.72 -6.67 14.46
C LEU A 11 -1.20 -7.79 13.55
N ALA A 12 -1.00 -7.51 12.27
CA ALA A 12 -0.46 -8.51 11.34
C ALA A 12 0.97 -8.93 11.71
N ALA A 13 1.78 -7.99 12.20
CA ALA A 13 3.14 -8.28 12.65
C ALA A 13 3.18 -9.11 13.94
N LYS A 14 2.31 -8.82 14.89
CA LYS A 14 2.28 -9.47 16.21
C LYS A 14 1.47 -10.77 16.21
N HIS A 15 0.50 -10.90 15.33
CA HIS A 15 -0.40 -12.04 15.24
C HIS A 15 -0.43 -12.56 13.79
N PRO A 16 0.59 -13.28 13.35
CA PRO A 16 0.77 -13.66 11.94
C PRO A 16 -0.35 -14.56 11.40
N ASP A 17 -1.11 -15.22 12.26
CA ASP A 17 -2.23 -16.08 11.87
C ASP A 17 -3.59 -15.37 11.87
N LEU A 18 -3.60 -14.07 12.17
CA LEU A 18 -4.87 -13.33 12.30
C LEU A 18 -5.54 -13.07 10.95
N PHE A 19 -4.76 -12.63 9.95
CA PHE A 19 -5.28 -12.25 8.63
C PHE A 19 -4.71 -13.11 7.53
N ALA A 20 -5.52 -13.41 6.51
CA ALA A 20 -5.04 -14.04 5.28
C ALA A 20 -4.22 -13.05 4.42
N ALA A 21 -4.61 -11.79 4.45
CA ALA A 21 -3.90 -10.67 3.83
C ALA A 21 -4.35 -9.35 4.45
N THR A 22 -3.59 -8.28 4.24
CA THR A 22 -3.96 -6.92 4.62
C THR A 22 -3.85 -5.96 3.44
N LEU A 23 -4.79 -5.03 3.36
CA LEU A 23 -4.72 -3.88 2.47
C LEU A 23 -4.41 -2.64 3.31
N LEU A 24 -3.25 -2.08 3.10
CA LEU A 24 -2.67 -1.00 3.92
C LEU A 24 -2.65 0.28 3.10
N VAL A 25 -3.34 1.31 3.59
CA VAL A 25 -3.44 2.58 2.86
C VAL A 25 -3.05 3.75 3.77
N SER A 26 -2.00 4.46 3.36
CA SER A 26 -1.60 5.75 3.94
C SER A 26 -1.41 5.75 5.46
N GLY A 27 -0.73 4.75 5.96
CA GLY A 27 -0.29 4.68 7.35
C GLY A 27 1.15 4.19 7.45
N GLN A 28 1.73 4.33 8.63
CA GLN A 28 3.10 3.88 8.93
C GLN A 28 3.21 3.50 10.40
N TRP A 29 4.20 2.69 10.72
CA TRP A 29 4.51 2.30 12.10
C TRP A 29 6.03 2.14 12.26
N ASP A 30 6.49 1.97 13.48
CA ASP A 30 7.90 1.69 13.76
C ASP A 30 8.32 0.39 13.05
N VAL A 31 9.23 0.51 12.10
CA VAL A 31 9.67 -0.62 11.26
C VAL A 31 10.38 -1.71 12.06
N ASN A 32 10.93 -1.39 13.24
CA ASN A 32 11.53 -2.39 14.12
C ASN A 32 10.48 -3.38 14.66
N GLU A 33 9.23 -2.95 14.74
CA GLU A 33 8.08 -3.78 15.15
C GLU A 33 7.47 -4.58 13.98
N LEU A 34 7.88 -4.31 12.74
CA LEU A 34 7.22 -4.78 11.53
C LEU A 34 8.03 -5.80 10.71
N LYS A 35 9.18 -6.25 11.19
CA LYS A 35 10.05 -7.19 10.47
C LYS A 35 9.34 -8.50 10.08
N SER A 36 8.45 -8.99 10.94
CA SER A 36 7.68 -10.22 10.68
C SER A 36 6.70 -10.10 9.51
N LEU A 37 6.36 -8.89 9.06
CA LEU A 37 5.58 -8.68 7.85
C LEU A 37 6.25 -9.24 6.58
N ALA A 38 7.56 -9.50 6.63
CA ALA A 38 8.29 -10.13 5.53
C ALA A 38 7.71 -11.50 5.11
N LYS A 39 6.95 -12.15 6.00
CA LYS A 39 6.30 -13.45 5.77
C LYS A 39 4.79 -13.35 5.54
N GLN A 40 4.26 -12.14 5.44
CA GLN A 40 2.82 -11.88 5.27
C GLN A 40 2.48 -11.56 3.81
N LYS A 41 1.18 -11.56 3.51
CA LYS A 41 0.65 -11.11 2.23
C LYS A 41 -0.02 -9.76 2.44
N PHE A 42 0.40 -8.75 1.70
CA PHE A 42 -0.25 -7.46 1.77
C PHE A 42 -0.03 -6.59 0.53
N PHE A 43 -0.92 -5.66 0.34
CA PHE A 43 -0.80 -4.56 -0.61
C PHE A 43 -0.69 -3.26 0.18
N TYR A 44 0.34 -2.46 -0.07
CA TYR A 44 0.58 -1.22 0.65
C TYR A 44 0.62 -0.04 -0.31
N ILE A 45 -0.35 0.86 -0.18
CA ILE A 45 -0.55 2.01 -1.07
C ILE A 45 -0.40 3.30 -0.27
N ALA A 46 0.38 4.24 -0.79
CA ALA A 46 0.54 5.57 -0.24
C ALA A 46 0.66 6.60 -1.36
N ALA A 47 0.34 7.86 -1.07
CA ALA A 47 0.61 8.97 -1.97
C ALA A 47 1.99 9.58 -1.66
N ALA A 48 2.75 9.91 -2.69
CA ALA A 48 4.10 10.48 -2.50
C ALA A 48 4.07 11.85 -1.78
N GLY A 49 2.97 12.60 -1.91
CA GLY A 49 2.78 13.86 -1.20
C GLY A 49 2.31 13.73 0.24
N ASP A 50 1.99 12.53 0.70
CA ASP A 50 1.80 12.20 2.11
C ASP A 50 3.17 11.80 2.68
N GLU A 51 3.91 12.78 3.18
CA GLU A 51 5.32 12.61 3.53
C GLU A 51 5.54 11.55 4.61
N LYS A 52 4.68 11.49 5.63
CA LYS A 52 4.81 10.50 6.70
C LYS A 52 4.56 9.07 6.18
N ALA A 53 3.47 8.86 5.47
CA ALA A 53 3.11 7.55 4.94
C ALA A 53 4.11 7.08 3.89
N SER A 54 4.53 7.95 2.97
CA SER A 54 5.50 7.59 1.93
C SER A 54 6.89 7.33 2.50
N GLN A 55 7.32 8.07 3.52
CA GLN A 55 8.58 7.78 4.20
C GLN A 55 8.50 6.43 4.91
N GLY A 56 7.42 6.19 5.66
CA GLY A 56 7.19 4.91 6.32
C GLY A 56 7.16 3.73 5.33
N GLN A 57 6.59 3.95 4.15
CA GLN A 57 6.58 2.97 3.07
C GLN A 57 8.01 2.64 2.58
N ARG A 58 8.84 3.66 2.36
CA ARG A 58 10.25 3.46 1.97
C ARG A 58 11.06 2.74 3.04
N ASP A 59 10.88 3.13 4.30
CA ASP A 59 11.58 2.52 5.43
C ASP A 59 11.19 1.05 5.58
N LEU A 60 9.90 0.74 5.46
CA LEU A 60 9.42 -0.63 5.52
C LEU A 60 9.94 -1.47 4.35
N LEU A 61 9.95 -0.92 3.14
CA LEU A 61 10.51 -1.60 1.96
C LEU A 61 11.95 -2.04 2.20
N THR A 62 12.77 -1.15 2.74
CA THR A 62 14.19 -1.43 3.06
C THR A 62 14.30 -2.57 4.06
N VAL A 63 13.58 -2.47 5.18
CA VAL A 63 13.63 -3.48 6.26
C VAL A 63 13.15 -4.84 5.76
N LEU A 64 12.07 -4.90 5.00
CA LEU A 64 11.54 -6.17 4.50
C LEU A 64 12.46 -6.82 3.46
N LYS A 65 13.12 -6.02 2.63
CA LYS A 65 14.16 -6.54 1.71
C LYS A 65 15.36 -7.13 2.47
N GLU A 66 15.78 -6.49 3.54
CA GLU A 66 16.84 -7.02 4.42
C GLU A 66 16.42 -8.34 5.06
N GLU A 67 15.14 -8.54 5.35
CA GLU A 67 14.58 -9.80 5.84
C GLU A 67 14.38 -10.85 4.74
N GLY A 68 14.74 -10.56 3.50
CA GLY A 68 14.65 -11.49 2.38
C GLY A 68 13.28 -11.56 1.71
N ALA A 69 12.38 -10.63 1.99
CA ALA A 69 11.05 -10.61 1.37
C ALA A 69 11.12 -10.32 -0.13
N LYS A 70 10.24 -10.98 -0.89
CA LYS A 70 10.03 -10.70 -2.31
C LYS A 70 8.90 -9.70 -2.45
N ILE A 71 9.20 -8.56 -3.04
CA ILE A 71 8.31 -7.40 -3.08
C ILE A 71 8.21 -6.87 -4.50
N SER A 72 6.98 -6.70 -4.99
CA SER A 72 6.70 -5.93 -6.19
C SER A 72 6.48 -4.47 -5.84
N THR A 73 6.93 -3.57 -6.68
CA THR A 73 6.74 -2.12 -6.50
C THR A 73 6.20 -1.48 -7.77
N ALA A 74 5.35 -0.49 -7.62
CA ALA A 74 4.80 0.28 -8.73
C ALA A 74 4.61 1.75 -8.34
N VAL A 75 4.58 2.59 -9.37
CA VAL A 75 4.26 4.01 -9.26
C VAL A 75 3.09 4.30 -10.19
N TRP A 76 2.01 4.88 -9.65
CA TRP A 76 0.77 5.10 -10.38
C TRP A 76 0.37 6.58 -10.41
N ASP A 77 -0.16 7.02 -11.54
CA ASP A 77 -0.82 8.33 -11.67
C ASP A 77 -2.30 8.18 -11.29
N ALA A 78 -2.70 8.73 -10.13
CA ALA A 78 -4.07 8.62 -9.64
C ALA A 78 -5.11 9.34 -10.51
N ARG A 79 -4.69 10.20 -11.44
CA ARG A 79 -5.60 10.88 -12.39
C ARG A 79 -6.04 9.96 -13.53
N LYS A 80 -5.38 8.84 -13.73
CA LYS A 80 -5.79 7.85 -14.72
C LYS A 80 -7.12 7.20 -14.35
N SER A 81 -7.82 6.64 -15.32
CA SER A 81 -9.08 5.95 -15.11
C SER A 81 -8.90 4.72 -14.21
N ASN A 82 -9.99 4.28 -13.56
CA ASN A 82 -9.96 3.04 -12.77
C ASN A 82 -9.55 1.82 -13.61
N LEU A 83 -9.92 1.79 -14.88
CA LEU A 83 -9.51 0.73 -15.79
C LEU A 83 -7.99 0.73 -16.03
N GLU A 84 -7.40 1.88 -16.27
CA GLU A 84 -5.95 2.02 -16.47
C GLU A 84 -5.17 1.68 -15.19
N LEU A 85 -5.66 2.13 -14.03
CA LEU A 85 -5.07 1.79 -12.73
C LEU A 85 -5.19 0.29 -12.43
N SER A 86 -6.31 -0.34 -12.75
CA SER A 86 -6.47 -1.79 -12.62
C SER A 86 -5.51 -2.55 -13.52
N LYS A 87 -5.28 -2.11 -14.75
CA LYS A 87 -4.27 -2.71 -15.63
C LYS A 87 -2.86 -2.61 -15.03
N ALA A 88 -2.48 -1.45 -14.51
CA ALA A 88 -1.20 -1.25 -13.86
C ALA A 88 -1.05 -2.13 -12.61
N ALA A 89 -2.11 -2.27 -11.83
CA ALA A 89 -2.12 -3.16 -10.66
C ALA A 89 -1.98 -4.64 -11.06
N ILE A 90 -2.63 -5.07 -12.14
CA ILE A 90 -2.49 -6.42 -12.66
C ILE A 90 -1.04 -6.72 -13.07
N GLU A 91 -0.37 -5.78 -13.76
CA GLU A 91 1.03 -5.93 -14.13
C GLU A 91 1.93 -6.16 -12.89
N GLU A 92 1.69 -5.44 -11.81
CA GLU A 92 2.40 -5.62 -10.54
C GLU A 92 2.08 -6.98 -9.91
N ILE A 93 0.79 -7.35 -9.85
CA ILE A 93 0.32 -8.62 -9.28
C ILE A 93 0.86 -9.83 -10.05
N GLU A 94 1.01 -9.72 -11.35
CA GLU A 94 1.54 -10.78 -12.22
C GLU A 94 3.00 -11.14 -11.93
N GLU A 95 3.74 -10.30 -11.20
CA GLU A 95 5.06 -10.68 -10.67
C GLU A 95 4.97 -11.80 -9.63
N CYS A 96 3.78 -12.10 -9.13
CA CYS A 96 3.49 -13.20 -8.20
C CYS A 96 4.23 -13.11 -6.86
N ASN A 97 4.54 -11.92 -6.39
CA ASN A 97 5.11 -11.69 -5.07
C ASN A 97 3.99 -11.51 -4.02
N PRO A 98 4.19 -11.98 -2.79
CA PRO A 98 3.16 -11.87 -1.74
C PRO A 98 2.99 -10.45 -1.22
N ILE A 99 3.97 -9.59 -1.43
CA ILE A 99 4.01 -8.21 -0.95
C ILE A 99 4.06 -7.28 -2.14
N ASN A 100 3.12 -6.33 -2.19
CA ASN A 100 3.02 -5.35 -3.26
C ASN A 100 2.99 -3.95 -2.67
N PHE A 101 3.85 -3.07 -3.17
CA PHE A 101 3.93 -1.67 -2.80
C PHE A 101 3.56 -0.81 -3.99
N ALA A 102 2.65 0.13 -3.82
CA ALA A 102 2.32 1.11 -4.85
C ALA A 102 2.32 2.53 -4.28
N THR A 103 2.81 3.46 -5.05
CA THR A 103 2.89 4.87 -4.66
C THR A 103 2.22 5.73 -5.74
N PHE A 104 1.24 6.54 -5.33
CA PHE A 104 0.68 7.54 -6.24
C PHE A 104 1.65 8.70 -6.42
N ILE A 105 1.86 9.11 -7.66
CA ILE A 105 2.71 10.25 -8.01
C ILE A 105 2.21 11.49 -7.27
N LYS A 106 3.13 12.29 -6.73
CA LYS A 106 2.83 13.52 -5.99
C LYS A 106 1.93 14.45 -6.81
N GLY A 107 0.88 14.94 -6.17
CA GLY A 107 -0.11 15.85 -6.77
C GLY A 107 -1.26 15.15 -7.50
N THR A 108 -1.14 13.85 -7.84
CA THR A 108 -2.14 13.18 -8.67
C THR A 108 -3.41 12.77 -7.93
N VAL A 109 -3.35 12.62 -6.60
CA VAL A 109 -4.53 12.30 -5.78
C VAL A 109 -5.38 13.52 -5.45
N LEU A 110 -4.83 14.72 -5.55
CA LEU A 110 -5.53 15.95 -5.19
C LEU A 110 -6.63 16.28 -6.19
N PRO A 111 -7.81 16.73 -5.71
CA PRO A 111 -8.86 17.20 -6.60
C PRO A 111 -8.44 18.47 -7.34
N ASN A 112 -9.05 18.70 -8.49
CA ASN A 112 -8.85 19.94 -9.25
C ASN A 112 -9.30 21.15 -8.41
N ASN A 113 -8.59 22.28 -8.57
CA ASN A 113 -8.90 23.54 -7.90
C ASN A 113 -8.77 23.53 -6.36
N THR A 114 -8.03 22.59 -5.79
CA THR A 114 -7.72 22.62 -4.36
C THR A 114 -6.50 23.51 -4.08
N LYS A 115 -6.52 24.16 -2.91
CA LYS A 115 -5.37 24.93 -2.42
C LYS A 115 -4.46 24.12 -1.48
N THR A 116 -4.91 22.96 -1.05
CA THR A 116 -4.11 22.11 -0.16
C THR A 116 -3.02 21.38 -0.92
N THR A 117 -1.89 21.16 -0.25
CA THR A 117 -0.81 20.29 -0.71
C THR A 117 -0.76 18.98 0.10
N ASN A 118 -1.64 18.85 1.10
CA ASN A 118 -1.71 17.65 1.94
C ASN A 118 -2.50 16.56 1.24
N GLU A 119 -1.82 15.48 0.88
CA GLU A 119 -2.38 14.37 0.13
C GLU A 119 -2.94 13.23 1.00
N HIS A 120 -2.75 13.30 2.31
CA HIS A 120 -3.08 12.18 3.21
C HIS A 120 -4.53 11.69 3.06
N MET A 121 -5.48 12.60 3.14
CA MET A 121 -6.92 12.27 3.08
C MET A 121 -7.41 11.93 1.67
N TYR A 122 -6.66 12.27 0.64
CA TYR A 122 -7.10 12.13 -0.74
C TYR A 122 -6.67 10.84 -1.41
N SER A 123 -5.77 10.08 -0.80
CA SER A 123 -5.29 8.81 -1.36
C SER A 123 -6.28 7.65 -1.17
N PHE A 124 -7.15 7.73 -0.17
CA PHE A 124 -7.99 6.60 0.25
C PHE A 124 -8.94 6.14 -0.86
N ASP A 125 -9.74 7.04 -1.40
CA ASP A 125 -10.71 6.72 -2.43
C ASP A 125 -10.04 6.18 -3.70
N HIS A 126 -8.93 6.78 -4.10
CA HIS A 126 -8.16 6.31 -5.26
C HIS A 126 -7.68 4.87 -5.05
N ALA A 127 -7.15 4.53 -3.87
CA ALA A 127 -6.69 3.19 -3.57
C ALA A 127 -7.84 2.17 -3.59
N TYR A 128 -8.96 2.50 -2.96
CA TYR A 128 -10.10 1.58 -2.84
C TYR A 128 -10.91 1.41 -4.12
N GLN A 129 -10.81 2.31 -5.08
CA GLN A 129 -11.52 2.23 -6.36
C GLN A 129 -10.85 1.31 -7.38
N ILE A 130 -9.63 0.88 -7.14
CA ILE A 130 -8.89 0.00 -8.06
C ILE A 130 -9.42 -1.43 -7.93
N ASP A 131 -10.22 -1.88 -8.87
CA ASP A 131 -10.85 -3.20 -8.85
C ASP A 131 -9.84 -4.33 -8.70
N ALA A 132 -8.73 -4.29 -9.44
CA ALA A 132 -7.72 -5.34 -9.40
C ALA A 132 -7.07 -5.50 -8.01
N VAL A 133 -6.89 -4.40 -7.27
CA VAL A 133 -6.36 -4.46 -5.90
C VAL A 133 -7.37 -5.14 -4.96
N ARG A 134 -8.65 -4.78 -5.06
CA ARG A 134 -9.70 -5.40 -4.26
C ARG A 134 -9.84 -6.88 -4.60
N ASP A 135 -9.84 -7.22 -5.87
CA ASP A 135 -9.94 -8.62 -6.33
C ASP A 135 -8.75 -9.45 -5.81
N TRP A 136 -7.53 -8.91 -5.89
CA TRP A 136 -6.36 -9.54 -5.31
C TRP A 136 -6.55 -9.79 -3.80
N PHE A 137 -6.99 -8.76 -3.07
CA PHE A 137 -7.17 -8.83 -1.62
C PHE A 137 -8.19 -9.92 -1.22
N PHE A 138 -9.34 -9.93 -1.86
CA PHE A 138 -10.41 -10.91 -1.55
C PHE A 138 -10.09 -12.32 -2.05
N ALA A 139 -9.16 -12.49 -2.96
CA ALA A 139 -8.71 -13.80 -3.42
C ALA A 139 -7.74 -14.48 -2.44
N GLN A 140 -7.21 -13.76 -1.44
CA GLN A 140 -6.25 -14.32 -0.50
C GLN A 140 -6.95 -15.19 0.56
N HIS A 141 -6.30 -16.28 0.91
CA HIS A 141 -6.74 -17.20 1.96
C HIS A 141 -5.53 -17.80 2.68
N LYS A 142 -5.77 -18.31 3.85
CA LYS A 142 -4.73 -18.98 4.66
C LYS A 142 -4.34 -20.32 4.08
#